data_042ce1166f33777be548221c67e43b3f
#
_entry.id   042ce1166f33777be548221c67e43b3f
#
_cell.length_a   1.000
_cell.length_b   1.000
_cell.length_c   1.000
_cell.angle_alpha   90.00
_cell.angle_beta   90.00
_cell.angle_gamma   90.00
#
_symmetry.space_group_name_H-M   'P 1'
#
loop_
_entity.id
_entity.type
_entity.pdbx_description
1 polymer ?
#
loop_
_entity_poly.entity_id
_entity_poly.type
_entity_poly.pdbx_seq_one_letter_code
_entity_poly.pdbx_strand_id
1 'polypeptide(L)'
;MPSKLKILQVIPRLGYGGAETGCYDLAHYLYENNCQSFIVTSGGELIKYIDKKKVKLIRLPVHSKNPILIILNSIILIFIILFYNISLVHARSRAPAWSCLFATKITRKKFVTTFHGTYNFKNKIKKFYNSVMLRSNLIIAGSNFIFSHINTKYKEYLNIKKKFLVIFRGINIDYFDPSTTLEVDENQLLLEWKIKRDKKIILMPGRLTTWKGQELFIEALNLVNKELGYEAFYAVILGNDQGRDIYKKKIKRLAEQYRLSNQLKFIQHCKNMPLAYSVADIIVSASIEPEAFGRVAVEAQSMKKPIIASDIGGSNETIVNNKTGFLFDSGNSKSLSKKLIEVLNLDKSTLNFMGIEGRKNIISKFNVEKMCFSTYSEYKKLLN
;
A
#
# COMPACT_ATOMS: atom_id res chain seq x y z
N MET A 1 -16.11 10.41 34.67
CA MET A 1 -15.12 9.89 33.70
C MET A 1 -15.30 10.64 32.40
N PRO A 2 -14.25 11.15 31.74
CA PRO A 2 -14.40 11.78 30.45
C PRO A 2 -15.04 10.76 29.47
N SER A 3 -15.99 11.21 28.67
CA SER A 3 -16.69 10.37 27.72
C SER A 3 -15.69 9.79 26.71
N LYS A 4 -15.77 8.47 26.46
CA LYS A 4 -14.89 7.81 25.46
C LYS A 4 -15.04 8.47 24.10
N LEU A 5 -13.92 8.79 23.45
CA LEU A 5 -13.92 9.32 22.09
C LEU A 5 -14.56 8.32 21.12
N LYS A 6 -15.42 8.81 20.25
CA LYS A 6 -16.13 8.00 19.24
C LYS A 6 -15.69 8.40 17.85
N ILE A 7 -14.94 7.53 17.19
CA ILE A 7 -14.29 7.83 15.91
C ILE A 7 -14.96 7.05 14.79
N LEU A 8 -15.43 7.75 13.77
CA LEU A 8 -16.07 7.18 12.59
C LEU A 8 -15.11 7.25 11.38
N GLN A 9 -14.61 6.11 10.93
CA GLN A 9 -13.88 6.01 9.66
C GLN A 9 -14.84 5.68 8.52
N VAL A 10 -14.72 6.36 7.38
CA VAL A 10 -15.55 6.14 6.20
C VAL A 10 -14.67 5.83 5.00
N ILE A 11 -14.83 4.61 4.46
CA ILE A 11 -14.02 4.08 3.36
C ILE A 11 -14.90 3.44 2.29
N PRO A 12 -14.60 3.59 0.97
CA PRO A 12 -15.46 3.05 -0.10
C PRO A 12 -15.67 1.55 0.01
N ARG A 13 -14.60 0.77 0.08
CA ARG A 13 -14.58 -0.68 0.28
C ARG A 13 -13.45 -1.03 1.24
N LEU A 14 -13.60 -2.11 1.97
CA LEU A 14 -12.60 -2.62 2.90
C LEU A 14 -11.94 -3.88 2.30
N GLY A 15 -11.20 -3.69 1.21
CA GLY A 15 -10.43 -4.74 0.53
C GLY A 15 -9.02 -4.92 1.10
N TYR A 16 -8.13 -5.58 0.35
CA TYR A 16 -6.75 -5.83 0.77
C TYR A 16 -5.75 -4.74 0.37
N GLY A 17 -6.21 -3.59 -0.12
CA GLY A 17 -5.33 -2.47 -0.43
C GLY A 17 -4.75 -1.81 0.83
N GLY A 18 -3.67 -1.07 0.66
CA GLY A 18 -3.04 -0.45 1.82
C GLY A 18 -3.87 0.64 2.51
N ALA A 19 -4.79 1.33 1.82
CA ALA A 19 -5.72 2.27 2.48
C ALA A 19 -6.71 1.53 3.38
N GLU A 20 -7.11 0.37 2.92
CA GLU A 20 -8.07 -0.52 3.54
C GLU A 20 -7.48 -1.21 4.77
N THR A 21 -6.27 -1.77 4.66
CA THR A 21 -5.56 -2.34 5.81
C THR A 21 -5.29 -1.30 6.87
N GLY A 22 -4.80 -0.10 6.49
CA GLY A 22 -4.59 0.98 7.45
C GLY A 22 -5.89 1.52 8.09
N CYS A 23 -7.07 1.35 7.46
CA CYS A 23 -8.36 1.63 8.10
C CYS A 23 -8.70 0.57 9.15
N TYR A 24 -8.49 -0.69 8.80
CA TYR A 24 -8.68 -1.83 9.67
C TYR A 24 -7.78 -1.74 10.92
N ASP A 25 -6.49 -1.54 10.71
CA ASP A 25 -5.49 -1.45 11.79
C ASP A 25 -5.81 -0.30 12.75
N LEU A 26 -6.09 0.89 12.22
CA LEU A 26 -6.45 2.04 13.04
C LEU A 26 -7.75 1.81 13.81
N ALA A 27 -8.73 1.11 13.24
CA ALA A 27 -9.99 0.86 13.92
C ALA A 27 -9.81 -0.02 15.16
N HIS A 28 -8.99 -1.07 15.09
CA HIS A 28 -8.69 -1.93 16.21
C HIS A 28 -7.80 -1.22 17.25
N TYR A 29 -6.77 -0.50 16.79
CA TYR A 29 -5.91 0.32 17.65
C TYR A 29 -6.72 1.34 18.48
N LEU A 30 -7.68 2.02 17.87
CA LEU A 30 -8.55 2.98 18.57
C LEU A 30 -9.34 2.33 19.70
N TYR A 31 -9.88 1.14 19.47
CA TYR A 31 -10.60 0.40 20.52
C TYR A 31 -9.66 0.02 21.68
N GLU A 32 -8.49 -0.47 21.38
CA GLU A 32 -7.46 -0.83 22.38
C GLU A 32 -6.97 0.38 23.19
N ASN A 33 -7.09 1.57 22.60
CA ASN A 33 -6.80 2.86 23.26
C ASN A 33 -8.04 3.58 23.79
N ASN A 34 -9.03 2.82 24.25
CA ASN A 34 -10.21 3.32 24.96
C ASN A 34 -11.16 4.20 24.13
N CYS A 35 -11.14 4.10 22.79
CA CYS A 35 -12.11 4.75 21.91
C CYS A 35 -13.22 3.78 21.50
N GLN A 36 -14.39 4.31 21.17
CA GLN A 36 -15.39 3.55 20.41
C GLN A 36 -15.10 3.73 18.92
N SER A 37 -14.85 2.63 18.23
CA SER A 37 -14.44 2.61 16.83
C SER A 37 -15.58 2.20 15.91
N PHE A 38 -15.81 3.00 14.86
CA PHE A 38 -16.85 2.78 13.86
C PHE A 38 -16.23 2.78 12.46
N ILE A 39 -16.70 1.87 11.59
CA ILE A 39 -16.38 1.88 10.17
C ILE A 39 -17.66 1.90 9.36
N VAL A 40 -17.75 2.85 8.42
CA VAL A 40 -18.76 2.88 7.34
C VAL A 40 -18.09 2.48 6.03
N THR A 41 -18.64 1.47 5.36
CA THR A 41 -18.13 0.98 4.07
C THR A 41 -19.24 0.33 3.24
N SER A 42 -19.06 0.21 1.93
CA SER A 42 -19.99 -0.53 1.07
C SER A 42 -19.79 -2.05 1.10
N GLY A 43 -18.69 -2.52 1.71
CA GLY A 43 -18.32 -3.93 1.72
C GLY A 43 -16.82 -4.12 1.60
N GLY A 44 -16.39 -5.34 1.34
CA GLY A 44 -14.99 -5.70 1.08
C GLY A 44 -14.54 -6.93 1.87
N GLU A 45 -13.41 -7.47 1.46
CA GLU A 45 -12.91 -8.78 1.89
C GLU A 45 -12.41 -8.78 3.34
N LEU A 46 -11.88 -7.65 3.84
CA LEU A 46 -11.40 -7.53 5.22
C LEU A 46 -12.52 -7.50 6.26
N ILE A 47 -13.77 -7.33 5.84
CA ILE A 47 -14.92 -7.33 6.78
C ILE A 47 -14.99 -8.60 7.61
N LYS A 48 -14.63 -9.74 7.04
CA LYS A 48 -14.66 -11.04 7.73
C LYS A 48 -13.68 -11.14 8.90
N TYR A 49 -12.66 -10.28 8.93
CA TYR A 49 -11.62 -10.23 9.97
C TYR A 49 -11.90 -9.15 11.03
N ILE A 50 -12.92 -8.30 10.83
CA ILE A 50 -13.30 -7.30 11.83
C ILE A 50 -13.87 -7.99 13.08
N ASP A 51 -13.24 -7.73 14.21
CA ASP A 51 -13.80 -8.08 15.50
C ASP A 51 -15.00 -7.16 15.80
N LYS A 52 -16.22 -7.72 15.67
CA LYS A 52 -17.47 -6.97 15.87
C LYS A 52 -17.69 -6.52 17.31
N LYS A 53 -16.95 -7.08 18.29
CA LYS A 53 -16.96 -6.63 19.69
C LYS A 53 -16.13 -5.36 19.85
N LYS A 54 -15.10 -5.18 19.03
CA LYS A 54 -14.18 -4.03 19.06
C LYS A 54 -14.61 -2.90 18.14
N VAL A 55 -15.13 -3.22 16.94
CA VAL A 55 -15.40 -2.25 15.88
C VAL A 55 -16.82 -2.37 15.36
N LYS A 56 -17.59 -1.30 15.45
CA LYS A 56 -18.95 -1.25 14.91
C LYS A 56 -18.92 -1.00 13.41
N LEU A 57 -19.38 -1.97 12.62
CA LEU A 57 -19.42 -1.90 11.17
C LEU A 57 -20.83 -1.51 10.70
N ILE A 58 -20.90 -0.49 9.82
CA ILE A 58 -22.13 -0.02 9.18
C ILE A 58 -21.94 -0.10 7.67
N ARG A 59 -22.92 -0.68 6.97
CA ARG A 59 -22.87 -0.79 5.50
C ARG A 59 -23.68 0.31 4.84
N LEU A 60 -23.00 1.14 4.01
CA LEU A 60 -23.62 2.17 3.17
C LEU A 60 -22.91 2.22 1.81
N PRO A 61 -23.59 2.61 0.72
CA PRO A 61 -23.02 2.68 -0.62
C PRO A 61 -22.10 3.91 -0.83
N VAL A 62 -21.17 4.14 0.14
CA VAL A 62 -20.26 5.30 0.16
C VAL A 62 -19.17 5.26 -0.91
N HIS A 63 -19.06 4.19 -1.68
CA HIS A 63 -18.18 4.08 -2.85
C HIS A 63 -18.70 4.84 -4.06
N SER A 64 -19.99 5.15 -4.09
CA SER A 64 -20.65 5.76 -5.23
C SER A 64 -20.22 7.20 -5.44
N LYS A 65 -20.10 7.57 -6.73
CA LYS A 65 -19.85 8.95 -7.18
C LYS A 65 -21.13 9.63 -7.67
N ASN A 66 -22.26 8.94 -7.64
CA ASN A 66 -23.56 9.50 -8.02
C ASN A 66 -23.95 10.61 -7.03
N PRO A 67 -24.27 11.83 -7.49
CA PRO A 67 -24.61 12.95 -6.61
C PRO A 67 -25.80 12.66 -5.68
N ILE A 68 -26.83 11.97 -6.16
CA ILE A 68 -28.01 11.61 -5.38
C ILE A 68 -27.60 10.69 -4.22
N LEU A 69 -26.79 9.66 -4.50
CA LEU A 69 -26.31 8.76 -3.47
C LEU A 69 -25.34 9.46 -2.49
N ILE A 70 -24.58 10.44 -2.94
CA ILE A 70 -23.75 11.26 -2.06
C ILE A 70 -24.64 12.04 -1.06
N ILE A 71 -25.75 12.64 -1.54
CA ILE A 71 -26.70 13.37 -0.69
C ILE A 71 -27.37 12.43 0.30
N LEU A 72 -27.90 11.28 -0.17
CA LEU A 72 -28.53 10.27 0.70
C LEU A 72 -27.55 9.75 1.76
N ASN A 73 -26.33 9.42 1.36
CA ASN A 73 -25.29 9.01 2.32
C ASN A 73 -24.98 10.12 3.32
N SER A 74 -25.03 11.41 2.91
CA SER A 74 -24.82 12.55 3.83
C SER A 74 -25.90 12.59 4.90
N ILE A 75 -27.17 12.44 4.51
CA ILE A 75 -28.31 12.43 5.43
C ILE A 75 -28.18 11.26 6.43
N ILE A 76 -27.90 10.05 5.94
CA ILE A 76 -27.72 8.88 6.81
C ILE A 76 -26.53 9.08 7.76
N LEU A 77 -25.43 9.65 7.26
CA LEU A 77 -24.26 9.95 8.10
C LEU A 77 -24.58 10.98 9.19
N ILE A 78 -25.44 11.99 8.93
CA ILE A 78 -25.90 12.95 9.94
C ILE A 78 -26.62 12.17 11.08
N PHE A 79 -27.55 11.29 10.74
CA PHE A 79 -28.25 10.46 11.76
C PHE A 79 -27.27 9.58 12.53
N ILE A 80 -26.31 8.94 11.87
CA ILE A 80 -25.28 8.12 12.54
C ILE A 80 -24.45 8.98 13.50
N ILE A 81 -24.00 10.15 13.05
CA ILE A 81 -23.17 11.05 13.85
C ILE A 81 -23.94 11.50 15.12
N LEU A 82 -25.20 11.89 14.98
CA LEU A 82 -26.02 12.33 16.10
C LEU A 82 -26.40 11.18 17.04
N PHE A 83 -26.90 10.07 16.50
CA PHE A 83 -27.36 8.91 17.28
C PHE A 83 -26.24 8.29 18.11
N TYR A 84 -25.06 8.12 17.53
CA TYR A 84 -23.91 7.55 18.26
C TYR A 84 -23.08 8.62 18.98
N ASN A 85 -23.42 9.90 18.85
CA ASN A 85 -22.64 11.03 19.35
C ASN A 85 -21.16 10.93 18.94
N ILE A 86 -20.93 10.81 17.62
CA ILE A 86 -19.57 10.69 17.05
C ILE A 86 -18.78 11.96 17.36
N SER A 87 -17.54 11.79 17.81
CA SER A 87 -16.64 12.91 18.14
C SER A 87 -15.93 13.44 16.89
N LEU A 88 -15.52 12.54 15.97
CA LEU A 88 -14.73 12.86 14.79
C LEU A 88 -15.04 11.91 13.65
N VAL A 89 -15.07 12.44 12.41
CA VAL A 89 -15.26 11.66 11.17
C VAL A 89 -13.99 11.70 10.33
N HIS A 90 -13.51 10.55 9.90
CA HIS A 90 -12.32 10.40 9.05
C HIS A 90 -12.66 9.75 7.72
N ALA A 91 -12.64 10.50 6.62
CA ALA A 91 -12.80 9.96 5.27
C ALA A 91 -11.46 9.55 4.66
N ARG A 92 -11.43 8.32 4.11
CA ARG A 92 -10.24 7.72 3.53
C ARG A 92 -10.24 7.68 2.00
N SER A 93 -11.17 8.39 1.36
CA SER A 93 -11.23 8.52 -0.10
C SER A 93 -12.18 9.63 -0.51
N ARG A 94 -12.08 10.05 -1.77
CA ARG A 94 -12.83 11.20 -2.36
C ARG A 94 -14.34 11.01 -2.33
N ALA A 95 -14.84 9.85 -2.74
CA ALA A 95 -16.29 9.61 -2.79
C ALA A 95 -16.94 9.77 -1.41
N PRO A 96 -16.51 9.03 -0.37
CA PRO A 96 -17.06 9.24 0.97
C PRO A 96 -16.75 10.62 1.55
N ALA A 97 -15.65 11.28 1.15
CA ALA A 97 -15.29 12.60 1.68
C ALA A 97 -16.34 13.67 1.37
N TRP A 98 -17.03 13.60 0.23
CA TRP A 98 -18.15 14.50 -0.07
C TRP A 98 -19.30 14.35 0.92
N SER A 99 -19.73 13.09 1.15
CA SER A 99 -20.80 12.81 2.12
C SER A 99 -20.40 13.20 3.55
N CYS A 100 -19.16 12.90 3.94
CA CYS A 100 -18.62 13.29 5.23
C CYS A 100 -18.53 14.80 5.42
N LEU A 101 -18.11 15.54 4.39
CA LEU A 101 -18.01 17.00 4.42
C LEU A 101 -19.38 17.64 4.72
N PHE A 102 -20.43 17.22 4.01
CA PHE A 102 -21.78 17.74 4.24
C PHE A 102 -22.29 17.36 5.64
N ALA A 103 -22.14 16.10 6.03
CA ALA A 103 -22.61 15.63 7.32
C ALA A 103 -21.89 16.33 8.49
N THR A 104 -20.58 16.51 8.41
CA THR A 104 -19.80 17.14 9.47
C THR A 104 -20.03 18.65 9.56
N LYS A 105 -20.30 19.33 8.45
CA LYS A 105 -20.70 20.75 8.46
C LYS A 105 -22.02 20.97 9.20
N ILE A 106 -23.03 20.13 8.93
CA ILE A 106 -24.35 20.22 9.57
C ILE A 106 -24.26 19.88 11.06
N THR A 107 -23.55 18.80 11.39
CA THR A 107 -23.41 18.33 12.78
C THR A 107 -22.32 19.06 13.58
N ARG A 108 -21.57 19.98 12.96
CA ARG A 108 -20.44 20.72 13.55
C ARG A 108 -19.35 19.83 14.14
N LYS A 109 -19.18 18.60 13.61
CA LYS A 109 -18.14 17.68 14.08
C LYS A 109 -16.84 17.85 13.31
N LYS A 110 -15.72 17.48 13.94
CA LYS A 110 -14.40 17.53 13.32
C LYS A 110 -14.28 16.54 12.17
N PHE A 111 -13.66 16.97 11.08
CA PHE A 111 -13.49 16.20 9.86
C PHE A 111 -12.02 16.01 9.53
N VAL A 112 -11.61 14.80 9.23
CA VAL A 112 -10.24 14.41 8.87
C VAL A 112 -10.25 13.68 7.54
N THR A 113 -9.20 13.86 6.75
CA THR A 113 -9.01 13.14 5.49
C THR A 113 -7.59 12.60 5.39
N THR A 114 -7.41 11.42 4.76
CA THR A 114 -6.10 10.90 4.41
C THR A 114 -5.97 10.68 2.91
N PHE A 115 -4.95 11.26 2.30
CA PHE A 115 -4.56 11.01 0.93
C PHE A 115 -3.75 9.73 0.83
N HIS A 116 -4.28 8.75 0.10
CA HIS A 116 -3.65 7.46 -0.16
C HIS A 116 -3.06 7.31 -1.58
N GLY A 117 -3.07 8.39 -2.36
CA GLY A 117 -2.58 8.43 -3.73
C GLY A 117 -2.49 9.84 -4.26
N THR A 118 -1.93 10.01 -5.45
CA THR A 118 -1.71 11.30 -6.12
C THR A 118 -3.00 11.99 -6.54
N TYR A 119 -4.07 11.22 -6.76
CA TYR A 119 -5.36 11.73 -7.23
C TYR A 119 -5.23 12.59 -8.48
N ASN A 120 -4.52 12.07 -9.48
CA ASN A 120 -4.31 12.75 -10.75
C ASN A 120 -5.64 13.16 -11.42
N PHE A 121 -5.60 14.26 -12.16
CA PHE A 121 -6.74 14.84 -12.84
C PHE A 121 -6.37 15.22 -14.27
N LYS A 122 -7.34 15.12 -15.20
CA LYS A 122 -7.21 15.51 -16.61
C LYS A 122 -7.87 16.86 -16.90
N ASN A 123 -8.81 17.30 -16.04
CA ASN A 123 -9.57 18.53 -16.23
C ASN A 123 -9.92 19.20 -14.87
N LYS A 124 -10.41 20.45 -14.95
CA LYS A 124 -10.77 21.27 -13.77
C LYS A 124 -11.87 20.65 -12.92
N ILE A 125 -12.87 20.00 -13.53
CA ILE A 125 -13.98 19.35 -12.82
C ILE A 125 -13.47 18.21 -11.95
N LYS A 126 -12.59 17.35 -12.50
CA LYS A 126 -11.98 16.25 -11.73
C LYS A 126 -11.05 16.79 -10.63
N LYS A 127 -10.33 17.89 -10.89
CA LYS A 127 -9.51 18.57 -9.87
C LYS A 127 -10.37 19.07 -8.73
N PHE A 128 -11.47 19.76 -9.04
CA PHE A 128 -12.45 20.22 -8.05
C PHE A 128 -13.04 19.04 -7.25
N TYR A 129 -13.47 17.96 -7.92
CA TYR A 129 -13.98 16.77 -7.25
C TYR A 129 -12.95 16.18 -6.25
N ASN A 130 -11.69 16.10 -6.65
CA ASN A 130 -10.62 15.61 -5.78
C ASN A 130 -10.32 16.56 -4.60
N SER A 131 -10.53 17.87 -4.77
CA SER A 131 -10.22 18.90 -3.76
C SER A 131 -11.03 18.78 -2.48
N VAL A 132 -12.09 17.98 -2.46
CA VAL A 132 -12.87 17.70 -1.24
C VAL A 132 -11.99 17.20 -0.09
N MET A 133 -10.94 16.46 -0.40
CA MET A 133 -10.00 15.95 0.59
C MET A 133 -9.21 17.04 1.31
N LEU A 134 -9.14 18.26 0.74
CA LEU A 134 -8.49 19.44 1.32
C LEU A 134 -9.45 20.32 2.14
N ARG A 135 -10.72 19.93 2.22
CA ARG A 135 -11.74 20.71 2.94
C ARG A 135 -11.94 20.28 4.39
N SER A 136 -11.19 19.28 4.86
CA SER A 136 -11.21 18.79 6.25
C SER A 136 -10.48 19.75 7.21
N ASN A 137 -10.65 19.55 8.51
CA ASN A 137 -9.93 20.26 9.57
C ASN A 137 -8.47 19.81 9.69
N LEU A 138 -8.23 18.51 9.47
CA LEU A 138 -6.92 17.88 9.46
C LEU A 138 -6.76 17.06 8.18
N ILE A 139 -5.68 17.31 7.45
CA ILE A 139 -5.33 16.63 6.21
C ILE A 139 -4.08 15.79 6.48
N ILE A 140 -4.12 14.52 6.16
CA ILE A 140 -2.99 13.59 6.32
C ILE A 140 -2.52 13.12 4.94
N ALA A 141 -1.23 13.23 4.68
CA ALA A 141 -0.57 12.58 3.55
C ALA A 141 0.13 11.30 4.03
N GLY A 142 0.00 10.21 3.27
CA GLY A 142 0.59 8.91 3.62
C GLY A 142 2.09 8.79 3.36
N SER A 143 2.72 9.83 2.76
CA SER A 143 4.16 9.93 2.47
C SER A 143 4.52 11.38 2.15
N ASN A 144 5.82 11.72 2.19
CA ASN A 144 6.31 13.04 1.76
C ASN A 144 6.09 13.25 0.25
N PHE A 145 6.19 12.19 -0.54
CA PHE A 145 5.86 12.25 -1.97
C PHE A 145 4.42 12.72 -2.19
N ILE A 146 3.45 12.13 -1.48
CA ILE A 146 2.05 12.57 -1.57
C ILE A 146 1.87 13.99 -1.05
N PHE A 147 2.51 14.34 0.06
CA PHE A 147 2.48 15.69 0.61
C PHE A 147 2.96 16.72 -0.42
N SER A 148 4.14 16.52 -1.01
CA SER A 148 4.73 17.40 -2.03
C SER A 148 3.86 17.46 -3.30
N HIS A 149 3.35 16.31 -3.76
CA HIS A 149 2.46 16.24 -4.91
C HIS A 149 1.19 17.08 -4.70
N ILE A 150 0.56 16.98 -3.53
CA ILE A 150 -0.65 17.75 -3.21
C ILE A 150 -0.34 19.24 -3.07
N ASN A 151 0.76 19.61 -2.42
CA ASN A 151 1.19 21.01 -2.32
C ASN A 151 1.43 21.66 -3.69
N THR A 152 1.95 20.90 -4.65
CA THR A 152 2.22 21.39 -6.01
C THR A 152 0.94 21.41 -6.86
N LYS A 153 0.22 20.30 -6.93
CA LYS A 153 -0.88 20.09 -7.90
C LYS A 153 -2.21 20.71 -7.44
N TYR A 154 -2.39 20.94 -6.13
CA TYR A 154 -3.63 21.44 -5.53
C TYR A 154 -3.43 22.72 -4.71
N LYS A 155 -2.34 23.46 -4.96
CA LYS A 155 -1.95 24.66 -4.20
C LYS A 155 -3.12 25.64 -3.99
N GLU A 156 -3.94 25.87 -4.99
CA GLU A 156 -5.08 26.81 -4.95
C GLU A 156 -6.23 26.37 -4.01
N TYR A 157 -6.28 25.11 -3.62
CA TYR A 157 -7.27 24.56 -2.67
C TYR A 157 -6.75 24.46 -1.24
N LEU A 158 -5.45 24.68 -1.04
CA LEU A 158 -4.85 24.62 0.29
C LEU A 158 -5.19 25.88 1.07
N ASN A 159 -5.64 25.68 2.31
CA ASN A 159 -5.90 26.78 3.24
C ASN A 159 -4.85 26.74 4.35
N ILE A 160 -4.09 27.82 4.51
CA ILE A 160 -3.02 27.97 5.51
C ILE A 160 -3.53 27.73 6.95
N LYS A 161 -4.81 28.00 7.22
CA LYS A 161 -5.42 27.78 8.54
C LYS A 161 -5.68 26.29 8.85
N LYS A 162 -5.50 25.39 7.87
CA LYS A 162 -5.75 23.95 8.04
C LYS A 162 -4.45 23.22 8.25
N LYS A 163 -4.45 22.28 9.19
CA LYS A 163 -3.30 21.43 9.44
C LYS A 163 -3.16 20.38 8.33
N PHE A 164 -2.06 20.43 7.61
CA PHE A 164 -1.66 19.43 6.62
C PHE A 164 -0.31 18.84 7.02
N LEU A 165 -0.24 17.54 7.24
CA LEU A 165 0.96 16.87 7.74
C LEU A 165 1.14 15.47 7.14
N VAL A 166 2.34 14.93 7.28
CA VAL A 166 2.67 13.57 6.88
C VAL A 166 2.53 12.64 8.08
N ILE A 167 1.75 11.57 7.92
CA ILE A 167 1.81 10.39 8.77
C ILE A 167 2.10 9.23 7.83
N PHE A 168 3.32 8.71 7.90
CA PHE A 168 3.72 7.58 7.08
C PHE A 168 2.79 6.40 7.29
N ARG A 169 2.53 5.69 6.20
CA ARG A 169 1.80 4.43 6.29
C ARG A 169 2.67 3.38 6.97
N GLY A 170 2.01 2.50 7.69
CA GLY A 170 2.68 1.42 8.38
C GLY A 170 2.39 0.06 7.77
N ILE A 171 3.25 -0.89 8.11
CA ILE A 171 3.07 -2.31 7.86
C ILE A 171 2.98 -3.05 9.19
N ASN A 172 2.20 -4.13 9.22
CA ASN A 172 2.18 -5.04 10.36
C ASN A 172 3.47 -5.89 10.35
N ILE A 173 4.40 -5.53 11.24
CA ILE A 173 5.73 -6.17 11.34
C ILE A 173 5.68 -7.56 11.98
N ASP A 174 4.60 -7.90 12.69
CA ASP A 174 4.40 -9.21 13.29
C ASP A 174 3.87 -10.19 12.24
N TYR A 175 3.01 -9.71 11.32
CA TYR A 175 2.57 -10.50 10.16
C TYR A 175 3.70 -10.71 9.15
N PHE A 176 4.48 -9.65 8.85
CA PHE A 176 5.66 -9.72 7.99
C PHE A 176 6.92 -9.94 8.85
N ASP A 177 6.98 -11.07 9.55
CA ASP A 177 8.12 -11.49 10.36
C ASP A 177 8.76 -12.75 9.76
N PRO A 178 10.07 -12.74 9.48
CA PRO A 178 10.77 -13.94 8.99
C PRO A 178 10.64 -15.16 9.91
N SER A 179 10.46 -14.96 11.22
CA SER A 179 10.31 -16.06 12.18
C SER A 179 8.97 -16.81 12.08
N THR A 180 7.99 -16.24 11.35
CA THR A 180 6.67 -16.85 11.19
C THR A 180 6.61 -17.86 10.03
N THR A 181 7.68 -18.03 9.27
CA THR A 181 7.75 -18.96 8.14
C THR A 181 8.61 -20.17 8.50
N LEU A 182 8.09 -21.37 8.22
CA LEU A 182 8.78 -22.61 8.47
C LEU A 182 9.40 -23.13 7.18
N GLU A 183 10.55 -23.78 7.26
CA GLU A 183 11.26 -24.35 6.11
C GLU A 183 10.40 -25.39 5.36
N VAL A 184 9.59 -26.14 6.09
CA VAL A 184 8.65 -27.12 5.50
C VAL A 184 7.64 -26.42 4.60
N ASP A 185 7.07 -25.28 5.05
CA ASP A 185 6.11 -24.50 4.27
C ASP A 185 6.78 -23.85 3.05
N GLU A 186 8.02 -23.38 3.20
CA GLU A 186 8.83 -22.86 2.09
C GLU A 186 9.05 -23.91 1.01
N ASN A 187 9.45 -25.12 1.40
CA ASN A 187 9.68 -26.22 0.47
C ASN A 187 8.38 -26.62 -0.23
N GLN A 188 7.26 -26.68 0.49
CA GLN A 188 5.95 -26.96 -0.09
C GLN A 188 5.55 -25.90 -1.13
N LEU A 189 5.74 -24.61 -0.82
CA LEU A 189 5.44 -23.53 -1.74
C LEU A 189 6.31 -23.58 -3.00
N LEU A 190 7.59 -23.90 -2.86
CA LEU A 190 8.50 -24.05 -4.01
C LEU A 190 8.10 -25.22 -4.90
N LEU A 191 7.66 -26.34 -4.32
CA LEU A 191 7.10 -27.48 -5.09
C LEU A 191 5.84 -27.06 -5.87
N GLU A 192 4.92 -26.34 -5.24
CA GLU A 192 3.72 -25.81 -5.90
C GLU A 192 4.06 -24.87 -7.06
N TRP A 193 5.10 -24.05 -6.89
CA TRP A 193 5.56 -23.12 -7.93
C TRP A 193 6.44 -23.81 -8.99
N LYS A 194 6.80 -25.09 -8.79
CA LYS A 194 7.72 -25.86 -9.65
C LYS A 194 9.08 -25.15 -9.78
N ILE A 195 9.63 -24.72 -8.66
CA ILE A 195 10.94 -24.08 -8.52
C ILE A 195 11.83 -24.94 -7.64
N LYS A 196 13.08 -25.13 -8.04
CA LYS A 196 14.11 -25.77 -7.22
C LYS A 196 14.91 -24.71 -6.45
N ARG A 197 15.52 -25.12 -5.33
CA ARG A 197 16.34 -24.20 -4.49
C ARG A 197 17.85 -24.28 -4.85
N ASP A 198 18.13 -24.52 -6.11
CA ASP A 198 19.49 -24.62 -6.66
C ASP A 198 20.03 -23.30 -7.24
N LYS A 199 19.15 -22.29 -7.36
CA LYS A 199 19.46 -20.95 -7.90
C LYS A 199 18.78 -19.85 -7.10
N LYS A 200 19.28 -18.63 -7.20
CA LYS A 200 18.62 -17.46 -6.56
C LYS A 200 17.22 -17.22 -7.16
N ILE A 201 16.27 -16.88 -6.30
CA ILE A 201 14.87 -16.64 -6.66
C ILE A 201 14.59 -15.13 -6.60
N ILE A 202 14.17 -14.56 -7.71
CA ILE A 202 13.77 -13.16 -7.85
C ILE A 202 12.24 -13.09 -7.83
N LEU A 203 11.64 -12.39 -6.87
CA LEU A 203 10.19 -12.24 -6.76
C LEU A 203 9.76 -10.82 -7.08
N MET A 204 8.83 -10.67 -8.02
CA MET A 204 8.14 -9.42 -8.32
C MET A 204 6.66 -9.51 -7.94
N PRO A 205 6.27 -9.11 -6.71
CA PRO A 205 4.88 -9.12 -6.29
C PRO A 205 4.16 -7.85 -6.74
N GLY A 206 2.92 -8.01 -7.22
CA GLY A 206 2.09 -6.88 -7.61
C GLY A 206 1.02 -7.24 -8.62
N ARG A 207 -0.08 -6.48 -8.63
CA ARG A 207 -1.16 -6.64 -9.61
C ARG A 207 -0.60 -6.55 -11.03
N LEU A 208 -1.10 -7.38 -11.93
CA LEU A 208 -0.73 -7.29 -13.35
C LEU A 208 -1.37 -6.04 -13.98
N THR A 209 -0.59 -4.99 -14.07
CA THR A 209 -0.97 -3.71 -14.67
C THR A 209 0.25 -3.07 -15.33
N THR A 210 0.05 -2.36 -16.43
CA THR A 210 1.13 -1.71 -17.19
C THR A 210 2.05 -0.87 -16.30
N TRP A 211 1.47 -0.07 -15.40
CA TRP A 211 2.23 0.83 -14.54
C TRP A 211 3.08 0.13 -13.46
N LYS A 212 2.83 -1.17 -13.19
CA LYS A 212 3.68 -1.96 -12.28
C LYS A 212 4.97 -2.47 -12.94
N GLY A 213 5.10 -2.36 -14.27
CA GLY A 213 6.36 -2.59 -14.97
C GLY A 213 6.76 -4.05 -15.14
N GLN A 214 5.79 -4.99 -15.24
CA GLN A 214 6.13 -6.39 -15.52
C GLN A 214 6.84 -6.56 -16.86
N GLU A 215 6.50 -5.76 -17.89
CA GLU A 215 7.20 -5.76 -19.17
C GLU A 215 8.67 -5.35 -19.00
N LEU A 216 8.90 -4.24 -18.29
CA LEU A 216 10.24 -3.75 -17.96
C LEU A 216 11.07 -4.82 -17.20
N PHE A 217 10.45 -5.53 -16.27
CA PHE A 217 11.11 -6.59 -15.52
C PHE A 217 11.51 -7.75 -16.43
N ILE A 218 10.62 -8.20 -17.33
CA ILE A 218 10.90 -9.27 -18.29
C ILE A 218 12.03 -8.87 -19.25
N GLU A 219 12.05 -7.62 -19.73
CA GLU A 219 13.15 -7.08 -20.53
C GLU A 219 14.48 -7.10 -19.77
N ALA A 220 14.46 -6.69 -18.49
CA ALA A 220 15.65 -6.71 -17.65
C ALA A 220 16.17 -8.13 -17.42
N LEU A 221 15.29 -9.13 -17.18
CA LEU A 221 15.68 -10.53 -17.05
C LEU A 221 16.34 -11.08 -18.33
N ASN A 222 15.85 -10.67 -19.51
CA ASN A 222 16.48 -11.03 -20.77
C ASN A 222 17.91 -10.46 -20.88
N LEU A 223 18.12 -9.23 -20.40
CA LEU A 223 19.47 -8.64 -20.38
C LEU A 223 20.39 -9.36 -19.37
N VAL A 224 19.88 -9.75 -18.22
CA VAL A 224 20.61 -10.57 -17.23
C VAL A 224 21.03 -11.90 -17.85
N ASN A 225 20.15 -12.59 -18.58
CA ASN A 225 20.49 -13.85 -19.25
C ASN A 225 21.58 -13.70 -20.32
N LYS A 226 21.61 -12.58 -21.03
CA LYS A 226 22.65 -12.30 -22.03
C LYS A 226 24.04 -12.13 -21.40
N GLU A 227 24.09 -11.68 -20.14
CA GLU A 227 25.34 -11.42 -19.44
C GLU A 227 25.78 -12.61 -18.57
N LEU A 228 24.86 -13.20 -17.79
CA LEU A 228 25.17 -14.30 -16.85
C LEU A 228 24.93 -15.70 -17.43
N GLY A 229 24.34 -15.81 -18.62
CA GLY A 229 23.89 -17.05 -19.21
C GLY A 229 22.48 -17.44 -18.80
N TYR A 230 21.87 -18.33 -19.59
CA TYR A 230 20.57 -18.89 -19.30
C TYR A 230 20.64 -19.76 -18.04
N GLU A 231 19.59 -19.66 -17.23
CA GLU A 231 19.45 -20.44 -16.00
C GLU A 231 20.24 -19.95 -14.77
N ALA A 232 20.73 -18.71 -14.75
CA ALA A 232 21.43 -18.13 -13.60
C ALA A 232 20.50 -17.89 -12.37
N PHE A 233 19.17 -17.87 -12.58
CA PHE A 233 18.17 -17.55 -11.56
C PHE A 233 16.81 -18.17 -11.87
N TYR A 234 15.93 -18.18 -10.89
CA TYR A 234 14.48 -18.27 -11.09
C TYR A 234 13.83 -16.91 -10.84
N ALA A 235 12.77 -16.61 -11.59
CA ALA A 235 11.98 -15.40 -11.40
C ALA A 235 10.49 -15.75 -11.23
N VAL A 236 9.80 -14.98 -10.39
CA VAL A 236 8.36 -15.14 -10.13
C VAL A 236 7.67 -13.80 -10.24
N ILE A 237 6.70 -13.68 -11.15
CA ILE A 237 5.73 -12.61 -11.16
C ILE A 237 4.50 -13.08 -10.39
N LEU A 238 4.28 -12.50 -9.21
CA LEU A 238 3.20 -12.89 -8.30
C LEU A 238 2.12 -11.81 -8.27
N GLY A 239 0.94 -12.10 -8.83
CA GLY A 239 -0.19 -11.17 -8.74
C GLY A 239 -1.35 -11.49 -9.65
N ASN A 240 -2.52 -10.98 -9.26
CA ASN A 240 -3.76 -11.15 -10.01
C ASN A 240 -3.90 -10.12 -11.12
N ASP A 241 -4.45 -10.52 -12.24
CA ASP A 241 -4.73 -9.66 -13.40
C ASP A 241 -6.00 -8.80 -13.23
N GLN A 242 -6.87 -9.16 -12.32
CA GLN A 242 -8.15 -8.48 -12.07
C GLN A 242 -8.98 -8.29 -13.36
N GLY A 243 -9.01 -9.31 -14.22
CA GLY A 243 -9.71 -9.29 -15.52
C GLY A 243 -8.95 -8.57 -16.65
N ARG A 244 -7.64 -8.33 -16.50
CA ARG A 244 -6.79 -7.74 -17.55
C ARG A 244 -6.11 -8.81 -18.40
N ASP A 245 -6.89 -9.71 -18.97
CA ASP A 245 -6.39 -10.86 -19.74
C ASP A 245 -5.49 -10.46 -20.91
N ILE A 246 -5.79 -9.35 -21.60
CA ILE A 246 -4.96 -8.84 -22.69
C ILE A 246 -3.54 -8.54 -22.23
N TYR A 247 -3.39 -7.85 -21.09
CA TYR A 247 -2.08 -7.53 -20.56
C TYR A 247 -1.33 -8.77 -20.08
N LYS A 248 -2.02 -9.68 -19.42
CA LYS A 248 -1.46 -10.97 -19.00
C LYS A 248 -0.93 -11.79 -20.19
N LYS A 249 -1.72 -11.88 -21.27
CA LYS A 249 -1.29 -12.55 -22.51
C LYS A 249 -0.07 -11.87 -23.11
N LYS A 250 -0.04 -10.54 -23.13
CA LYS A 250 1.09 -9.74 -23.64
C LYS A 250 2.40 -10.07 -22.91
N ILE A 251 2.41 -10.02 -21.58
CA ILE A 251 3.63 -10.27 -20.79
C ILE A 251 4.08 -11.74 -20.86
N LYS A 252 3.17 -12.71 -21.01
CA LYS A 252 3.53 -14.11 -21.25
C LYS A 252 4.22 -14.30 -22.61
N ARG A 253 3.65 -13.74 -23.68
CA ARG A 253 4.27 -13.78 -25.02
C ARG A 253 5.66 -13.14 -25.02
N LEU A 254 5.82 -12.03 -24.31
CA LEU A 254 7.13 -11.37 -24.18
C LEU A 254 8.15 -12.29 -23.48
N ALA A 255 7.74 -12.99 -22.43
CA ALA A 255 8.59 -13.98 -21.76
C ALA A 255 8.97 -15.16 -22.68
N GLU A 256 8.04 -15.64 -23.50
CA GLU A 256 8.29 -16.68 -24.51
C GLU A 256 9.29 -16.21 -25.58
N GLN A 257 9.10 -14.98 -26.11
CA GLN A 257 10.01 -14.39 -27.08
C GLN A 257 11.46 -14.29 -26.56
N TYR A 258 11.62 -14.03 -25.26
CA TYR A 258 12.94 -13.95 -24.60
C TYR A 258 13.43 -15.29 -24.05
N ARG A 259 12.75 -16.41 -24.37
CA ARG A 259 13.08 -17.79 -23.92
C ARG A 259 13.18 -17.92 -22.39
N LEU A 260 12.33 -17.17 -21.66
CA LEU A 260 12.30 -17.18 -20.20
C LEU A 260 11.32 -18.21 -19.61
N SER A 261 10.64 -19.01 -20.42
CA SER A 261 9.52 -19.88 -19.99
C SER A 261 9.91 -20.92 -18.92
N ASN A 262 11.16 -21.38 -18.93
CA ASN A 262 11.65 -22.37 -17.94
C ASN A 262 11.95 -21.73 -16.59
N GLN A 263 12.44 -20.50 -16.57
CA GLN A 263 12.93 -19.81 -15.36
C GLN A 263 11.97 -18.75 -14.80
N LEU A 264 10.99 -18.25 -15.60
CA LEU A 264 10.00 -17.28 -15.15
C LEU A 264 8.63 -17.94 -14.92
N LYS A 265 8.13 -17.84 -13.69
CA LYS A 265 6.82 -18.34 -13.30
C LYS A 265 5.83 -17.20 -13.11
N PHE A 266 4.58 -17.41 -13.55
CA PHE A 266 3.46 -16.48 -13.34
C PHE A 266 2.50 -17.09 -12.32
N ILE A 267 2.50 -16.57 -11.12
CA ILE A 267 1.67 -17.04 -10.00
C ILE A 267 0.56 -16.02 -9.76
N GLN A 268 -0.70 -16.44 -9.81
CA GLN A 268 -1.83 -15.52 -9.69
C GLN A 268 -2.09 -15.07 -8.26
N HIS A 269 -1.91 -15.96 -7.30
CA HIS A 269 -2.28 -15.70 -5.92
C HIS A 269 -1.41 -16.50 -4.96
N CYS A 270 -0.99 -15.85 -3.88
CA CYS A 270 -0.44 -16.49 -2.71
C CYS A 270 -1.22 -16.03 -1.48
N LYS A 271 -1.75 -16.96 -0.69
CA LYS A 271 -2.53 -16.64 0.52
C LYS A 271 -1.64 -16.12 1.64
N ASN A 272 -0.44 -16.67 1.75
CA ASN A 272 0.56 -16.29 2.75
C ASN A 272 1.66 -15.47 2.08
N MET A 273 1.53 -14.14 2.10
CA MET A 273 2.54 -13.27 1.50
C MET A 273 3.90 -13.33 2.23
N PRO A 274 3.99 -13.35 3.57
CA PRO A 274 5.26 -13.61 4.25
C PRO A 274 6.01 -14.83 3.70
N LEU A 275 5.32 -15.94 3.49
CA LEU A 275 5.91 -17.16 2.92
C LEU A 275 6.39 -16.95 1.47
N ALA A 276 5.67 -16.17 0.65
CA ALA A 276 6.12 -15.83 -0.70
C ALA A 276 7.41 -14.97 -0.68
N TYR A 277 7.52 -14.07 0.30
CA TYR A 277 8.74 -13.29 0.49
C TYR A 277 9.89 -14.14 1.04
N SER A 278 9.62 -15.09 1.95
CA SER A 278 10.67 -15.90 2.58
C SER A 278 11.41 -16.80 1.59
N VAL A 279 10.73 -17.36 0.59
CA VAL A 279 11.36 -18.20 -0.43
C VAL A 279 12.21 -17.43 -1.43
N ALA A 280 12.03 -16.11 -1.54
CA ALA A 280 12.79 -15.27 -2.47
C ALA A 280 14.14 -14.82 -1.87
N ASP A 281 15.14 -14.66 -2.72
CA ASP A 281 16.44 -14.06 -2.37
C ASP A 281 16.44 -12.56 -2.66
N ILE A 282 15.73 -12.13 -3.71
CA ILE A 282 15.69 -10.74 -4.18
C ILE A 282 14.24 -10.37 -4.49
N ILE A 283 13.81 -9.22 -4.02
CA ILE A 283 12.50 -8.67 -4.35
C ILE A 283 12.65 -7.53 -5.36
N VAL A 284 11.70 -7.42 -6.29
CA VAL A 284 11.70 -6.35 -7.30
C VAL A 284 10.37 -5.59 -7.28
N SER A 285 10.43 -4.27 -7.35
CA SER A 285 9.29 -3.37 -7.55
C SER A 285 9.60 -2.43 -8.72
N ALA A 286 9.22 -2.83 -9.94
CA ALA A 286 9.57 -2.15 -11.17
C ALA A 286 8.52 -1.13 -11.66
N SER A 287 7.78 -0.50 -10.75
CA SER A 287 6.72 0.45 -11.11
C SER A 287 7.24 1.59 -11.99
N ILE A 288 6.56 1.85 -13.11
CA ILE A 288 6.89 2.94 -14.05
C ILE A 288 6.12 4.24 -13.78
N GLU A 289 5.13 4.19 -12.88
CA GLU A 289 4.45 5.35 -12.33
C GLU A 289 4.69 5.43 -10.82
N PRO A 290 4.69 6.64 -10.22
CA PRO A 290 4.98 6.81 -8.80
C PRO A 290 4.00 6.07 -7.90
N GLU A 291 4.50 5.23 -7.02
CA GLU A 291 3.73 4.66 -5.92
C GLU A 291 3.56 5.66 -4.79
N ALA A 292 2.40 5.64 -4.15
CA ALA A 292 2.13 6.56 -3.04
C ALA A 292 3.00 6.27 -1.81
N PHE A 293 3.44 5.01 -1.63
CA PHE A 293 4.20 4.58 -0.46
C PHE A 293 5.26 3.52 -0.77
N GLY A 294 5.06 2.66 -1.80
CA GLY A 294 5.97 1.55 -2.08
C GLY A 294 5.77 0.35 -1.13
N ARG A 295 4.56 -0.17 -1.07
CA ARG A 295 4.20 -1.25 -0.15
C ARG A 295 5.08 -2.49 -0.29
N VAL A 296 5.42 -2.89 -1.52
CA VAL A 296 6.32 -4.02 -1.79
C VAL A 296 7.68 -3.84 -1.13
N ALA A 297 8.21 -2.61 -1.17
CA ALA A 297 9.51 -2.31 -0.58
C ALA A 297 9.51 -2.44 0.95
N VAL A 298 8.44 -2.01 1.63
CA VAL A 298 8.36 -2.16 3.09
C VAL A 298 8.07 -3.60 3.51
N GLU A 299 7.30 -4.36 2.74
CA GLU A 299 7.06 -5.79 2.96
C GLU A 299 8.35 -6.60 2.82
N ALA A 300 9.13 -6.37 1.74
CA ALA A 300 10.41 -7.01 1.50
C ALA A 300 11.40 -6.75 2.65
N GLN A 301 11.59 -5.48 3.00
CA GLN A 301 12.50 -5.09 4.09
C GLN A 301 12.04 -5.65 5.44
N SER A 302 10.72 -5.70 5.71
CA SER A 302 10.17 -6.32 6.92
C SER A 302 10.55 -7.81 7.01
N MET A 303 10.53 -8.52 5.88
CA MET A 303 10.93 -9.92 5.75
C MET A 303 12.45 -10.12 5.60
N LYS A 304 13.27 -9.09 5.89
CA LYS A 304 14.74 -9.10 5.73
C LYS A 304 15.19 -9.47 4.32
N LYS A 305 14.44 -9.09 3.29
CA LYS A 305 14.80 -9.38 1.90
C LYS A 305 15.32 -8.13 1.21
N PRO A 306 16.45 -8.22 0.48
CA PRO A 306 16.94 -7.16 -0.38
C PRO A 306 15.88 -6.78 -1.40
N ILE A 307 15.69 -5.48 -1.62
CA ILE A 307 14.74 -4.93 -2.57
C ILE A 307 15.45 -4.12 -3.65
N ILE A 308 15.07 -4.33 -4.90
CA ILE A 308 15.43 -3.44 -6.02
C ILE A 308 14.14 -2.75 -6.46
N ALA A 309 14.09 -1.43 -6.38
CA ALA A 309 12.89 -0.67 -6.74
C ALA A 309 13.19 0.49 -7.67
N SER A 310 12.19 0.90 -8.45
CA SER A 310 12.26 2.11 -9.27
C SER A 310 12.47 3.34 -8.39
N ASP A 311 13.38 4.23 -8.78
CA ASP A 311 13.66 5.50 -8.12
C ASP A 311 12.55 6.53 -8.40
N ILE A 312 11.36 6.26 -7.89
CA ILE A 312 10.17 7.08 -8.14
C ILE A 312 9.15 6.96 -7.00
N GLY A 313 8.57 8.09 -6.61
CA GLY A 313 7.47 8.13 -5.64
C GLY A 313 7.89 7.69 -4.24
N GLY A 314 7.06 6.89 -3.58
CA GLY A 314 7.28 6.44 -2.20
C GLY A 314 8.46 5.49 -2.00
N SER A 315 9.02 4.90 -3.06
CA SER A 315 10.19 4.03 -2.96
C SER A 315 11.41 4.77 -2.39
N ASN A 316 11.61 6.04 -2.77
CA ASN A 316 12.70 6.88 -2.30
C ASN A 316 12.64 7.21 -0.80
N GLU A 317 11.47 7.02 -0.18
CA GLU A 317 11.27 7.28 1.24
C GLU A 317 11.43 6.02 2.09
N THR A 318 11.19 4.86 1.47
CA THR A 318 11.17 3.57 2.17
C THR A 318 12.47 2.79 2.05
N ILE A 319 13.31 3.13 1.05
CA ILE A 319 14.59 2.46 0.78
C ILE A 319 15.74 3.44 1.06
N VAL A 320 16.72 3.01 1.82
CA VAL A 320 18.01 3.68 1.91
C VAL A 320 18.92 3.01 0.88
N ASN A 321 19.16 3.70 -0.24
CA ASN A 321 19.89 3.15 -1.39
C ASN A 321 21.27 2.60 -0.97
N ASN A 322 21.65 1.44 -1.50
CA ASN A 322 22.86 0.66 -1.20
C ASN A 322 22.99 0.17 0.27
N LYS A 323 22.02 0.48 1.14
CA LYS A 323 22.05 0.04 2.54
C LYS A 323 20.90 -0.93 2.87
N THR A 324 19.66 -0.60 2.49
CA THR A 324 18.50 -1.44 2.76
C THR A 324 17.87 -2.03 1.50
N GLY A 325 18.44 -1.71 0.35
CA GLY A 325 18.02 -2.11 -0.99
C GLY A 325 18.67 -1.22 -2.04
N PHE A 326 18.24 -1.36 -3.27
CA PHE A 326 18.77 -0.62 -4.40
C PHE A 326 17.67 0.13 -5.13
N LEU A 327 18.02 1.32 -5.63
CA LEU A 327 17.18 2.10 -6.52
C LEU A 327 17.74 2.04 -7.94
N PHE A 328 16.86 1.97 -8.93
CA PHE A 328 17.19 2.01 -10.35
C PHE A 328 16.34 3.03 -11.10
N ASP A 329 16.83 3.56 -12.24
CA ASP A 329 16.14 4.57 -13.04
C ASP A 329 14.79 4.05 -13.53
N SER A 330 13.70 4.70 -13.14
CA SER A 330 12.34 4.29 -13.50
C SER A 330 12.15 4.22 -15.01
N GLY A 331 11.52 3.15 -15.50
CA GLY A 331 11.28 2.92 -16.92
C GLY A 331 12.50 2.43 -17.71
N ASN A 332 13.63 2.15 -17.05
CA ASN A 332 14.88 1.76 -17.69
C ASN A 332 15.25 0.29 -17.39
N SER A 333 14.98 -0.62 -18.33
CA SER A 333 15.26 -2.06 -18.18
C SER A 333 16.77 -2.35 -18.08
N LYS A 334 17.63 -1.54 -18.71
CA LYS A 334 19.10 -1.66 -18.58
C LYS A 334 19.60 -1.27 -17.19
N SER A 335 19.01 -0.23 -16.58
CA SER A 335 19.32 0.17 -15.20
C SER A 335 18.88 -0.93 -14.22
N LEU A 336 17.70 -1.52 -14.41
CA LEU A 336 17.23 -2.65 -13.60
C LEU A 336 18.11 -3.89 -13.78
N SER A 337 18.50 -4.25 -15.02
CA SER A 337 19.34 -5.43 -15.26
C SER A 337 20.71 -5.30 -14.59
N LYS A 338 21.34 -4.13 -14.64
CA LYS A 338 22.62 -3.86 -13.95
C LYS A 338 22.48 -4.10 -12.43
N LYS A 339 21.40 -3.59 -11.82
CA LYS A 339 21.16 -3.81 -10.39
C LYS A 339 20.84 -5.27 -10.06
N LEU A 340 20.14 -5.99 -10.93
CA LEU A 340 19.90 -7.42 -10.77
C LEU A 340 21.22 -8.22 -10.79
N ILE A 341 22.10 -7.94 -11.78
CA ILE A 341 23.41 -8.58 -11.90
C ILE A 341 24.28 -8.29 -10.66
N GLU A 342 24.32 -7.01 -10.24
CA GLU A 342 25.03 -6.61 -9.02
C GLU A 342 24.56 -7.44 -7.82
N VAL A 343 23.26 -7.53 -7.56
CA VAL A 343 22.70 -8.22 -6.40
C VAL A 343 22.79 -9.74 -6.53
N LEU A 344 22.69 -10.30 -7.75
CA LEU A 344 22.90 -11.72 -8.00
C LEU A 344 24.35 -12.15 -7.68
N ASN A 345 25.32 -11.27 -7.83
CA ASN A 345 26.74 -11.54 -7.54
C ASN A 345 27.15 -11.24 -6.09
N LEU A 346 26.27 -10.63 -5.27
CA LEU A 346 26.57 -10.42 -3.84
C LEU A 346 26.58 -11.74 -3.08
N ASP A 347 27.50 -11.82 -2.11
CA ASP A 347 27.55 -12.94 -1.20
C ASP A 347 26.37 -12.93 -0.22
N LYS A 348 26.13 -14.08 0.43
CA LYS A 348 25.02 -14.27 1.36
C LYS A 348 25.12 -13.37 2.59
N SER A 349 26.32 -13.06 3.05
CA SER A 349 26.53 -12.24 4.23
C SER A 349 26.13 -10.79 3.99
N THR A 350 26.48 -10.23 2.83
CA THR A 350 26.09 -8.89 2.39
C THR A 350 24.57 -8.78 2.22
N LEU A 351 23.93 -9.76 1.58
CA LEU A 351 22.48 -9.78 1.43
C LEU A 351 21.75 -9.87 2.78
N ASN A 352 22.27 -10.69 3.72
CA ASN A 352 21.71 -10.78 5.06
C ASN A 352 21.86 -9.47 5.85
N PHE A 353 23.02 -8.83 5.78
CA PHE A 353 23.25 -7.52 6.42
C PHE A 353 22.27 -6.48 5.90
N MET A 354 22.10 -6.39 4.58
CA MET A 354 21.15 -5.48 3.94
C MET A 354 19.70 -5.77 4.38
N GLY A 355 19.33 -7.04 4.49
CA GLY A 355 18.02 -7.46 5.00
C GLY A 355 17.78 -7.05 6.45
N ILE A 356 18.79 -7.20 7.34
CA ILE A 356 18.72 -6.78 8.75
C ILE A 356 18.55 -5.27 8.85
N GLU A 357 19.34 -4.49 8.10
CA GLU A 357 19.24 -3.03 8.10
C GLU A 357 17.89 -2.56 7.51
N GLY A 358 17.38 -3.28 6.49
CA GLY A 358 16.04 -3.06 5.96
C GLY A 358 14.96 -3.22 7.02
N ARG A 359 14.96 -4.34 7.77
CA ARG A 359 13.98 -4.55 8.84
C ARG A 359 14.09 -3.51 9.96
N LYS A 360 15.29 -3.12 10.37
CA LYS A 360 15.50 -2.04 11.35
C LYS A 360 14.88 -0.72 10.87
N ASN A 361 15.06 -0.36 9.59
CA ASN A 361 14.47 0.83 9.00
C ASN A 361 12.93 0.78 9.05
N ILE A 362 12.32 -0.37 8.73
CA ILE A 362 10.85 -0.52 8.75
C ILE A 362 10.31 -0.44 10.18
N ILE A 363 10.88 -1.16 11.13
CA ILE A 363 10.47 -1.12 12.54
C ILE A 363 10.53 0.30 13.08
N SER A 364 11.59 1.04 12.78
CA SER A 364 11.79 2.39 13.31
C SER A 364 10.88 3.45 12.70
N LYS A 365 10.49 3.33 11.41
CA LYS A 365 9.82 4.41 10.68
C LYS A 365 8.43 4.06 10.15
N PHE A 366 8.21 2.80 9.73
CA PHE A 366 7.06 2.39 8.93
C PHE A 366 6.23 1.28 9.59
N ASN A 367 6.28 1.17 10.89
CA ASN A 367 5.46 0.27 11.69
C ASN A 367 4.01 0.78 11.77
N VAL A 368 3.06 -0.14 11.72
CA VAL A 368 1.61 0.17 11.79
C VAL A 368 1.20 0.81 13.11
N GLU A 369 1.82 0.38 14.22
CA GLU A 369 1.55 0.94 15.54
C GLU A 369 1.90 2.43 15.60
N LYS A 370 3.07 2.82 15.06
CA LYS A 370 3.50 4.21 14.96
C LYS A 370 2.56 5.05 14.10
N MET A 371 2.07 4.50 12.97
CA MET A 371 1.07 5.16 12.14
C MET A 371 -0.23 5.40 12.92
N CYS A 372 -0.71 4.38 13.62
CA CYS A 372 -1.95 4.46 14.40
C CYS A 372 -1.81 5.43 15.58
N PHE A 373 -0.72 5.33 16.34
CA PHE A 373 -0.41 6.24 17.44
C PHE A 373 -0.35 7.70 16.98
N SER A 374 0.39 7.99 15.89
CA SER A 374 0.50 9.35 15.34
C SER A 374 -0.87 9.88 14.90
N THR A 375 -1.66 9.06 14.22
CA THR A 375 -3.02 9.44 13.79
C THR A 375 -3.93 9.72 14.98
N TYR A 376 -3.91 8.86 15.99
CA TYR A 376 -4.71 9.04 17.21
C TYR A 376 -4.28 10.27 18.01
N SER A 377 -2.99 10.52 18.11
CA SER A 377 -2.45 11.72 18.77
C SER A 377 -2.95 13.02 18.11
N GLU A 378 -2.99 13.03 16.77
CA GLU A 378 -3.54 14.17 16.02
C GLU A 378 -5.06 14.31 16.18
N TYR A 379 -5.81 13.21 16.35
CA TYR A 379 -7.24 13.28 16.68
C TYR A 379 -7.46 13.95 18.04
N LYS A 380 -6.67 13.57 19.06
CA LYS A 380 -6.76 14.18 20.39
C LYS A 380 -6.48 15.67 20.34
N LYS A 381 -5.41 16.10 19.66
CA LYS A 381 -5.07 17.54 19.48
C LYS A 381 -6.16 18.32 18.74
N LEU A 382 -6.90 17.68 17.82
CA LEU A 382 -7.95 18.33 17.05
C LEU A 382 -9.26 18.47 17.85
N LEU A 383 -9.48 17.61 18.85
CA LEU A 383 -10.68 17.59 19.67
C LEU A 383 -10.59 18.43 20.95
N ASN A 384 -9.36 18.63 21.43
CA ASN A 384 -9.02 19.60 22.48
C ASN A 384 -8.92 21.01 21.87
#